data_2965037df0278c6ef32e7e7c954a72e6
#
_entry.id   2965037df0278c6ef32e7e7c954a72e6
#
_cell.length_a   1.000
_cell.length_b   1.000
_cell.length_c   1.000
_cell.angle_alpha   90.00
_cell.angle_beta   90.00
_cell.angle_gamma   90.00
#
_symmetry.space_group_name_H-M   'P 1'
#
loop_
_entity.id
_entity.type
_entity.pdbx_description
1 polymer ?
#
loop_
_entity_poly.entity_id
_entity_poly.type
_entity_poly.pdbx_seq_one_letter_code
_entity_poly.pdbx_strand_id
1 'polypeptide(L)'
;MAACLFADGAEASQFEFLAAPQINLSLVYRLDKLSGDVIACQFAHNPGRPDVGPGAFGTTSCYRSGDGATKQDPGDYGLIATRHEQEGGVFRVDYRTGALSICYLYFQREKQGDHEAIADQYVVCTPPWKQATAAPARSGGAVSELPAAPAARD
;
A
#
# COMPACT_ATOMS: atom_id res chain seq x y z
N MET A 1 44.20 26.94 -11.69
CA MET A 1 43.78 25.90 -10.74
C MET A 1 42.28 25.80 -10.85
N ALA A 2 41.77 24.73 -11.47
CA ALA A 2 40.31 24.48 -11.60
C ALA A 2 39.89 23.59 -10.44
N ALA A 3 39.05 24.10 -9.55
CA ALA A 3 38.45 23.32 -8.47
C ALA A 3 37.28 22.51 -9.03
N CYS A 4 37.44 21.19 -9.14
CA CYS A 4 36.32 20.28 -9.38
C CYS A 4 35.45 20.20 -8.12
N LEU A 5 34.26 20.80 -8.17
CA LEU A 5 33.21 20.57 -7.18
C LEU A 5 32.62 19.19 -7.47
N PHE A 6 32.99 18.20 -6.69
CA PHE A 6 32.23 16.93 -6.63
C PHE A 6 30.93 17.23 -5.91
N ALA A 7 29.82 17.28 -6.67
CA ALA A 7 28.49 17.21 -6.10
C ALA A 7 28.30 15.77 -5.62
N ASP A 8 28.37 15.51 -4.31
CA ASP A 8 27.87 14.29 -3.71
C ASP A 8 26.35 14.22 -3.98
N GLY A 9 26.00 13.48 -5.03
CA GLY A 9 24.61 13.14 -5.31
C GLY A 9 24.14 12.20 -4.20
N ALA A 10 23.27 12.68 -3.32
CA ALA A 10 22.57 11.81 -2.39
C ALA A 10 21.85 10.72 -3.20
N GLU A 11 22.30 9.48 -3.09
CA GLU A 11 21.60 8.34 -3.71
C GLU A 11 20.20 8.26 -3.10
N ALA A 12 19.19 8.39 -3.95
CA ALA A 12 17.80 8.24 -3.51
C ALA A 12 17.61 6.82 -2.96
N SER A 13 17.04 6.70 -1.75
CA SER A 13 16.74 5.41 -1.16
C SER A 13 15.87 4.56 -2.09
N GLN A 14 16.29 3.31 -2.32
CA GLN A 14 15.53 2.35 -3.14
C GLN A 14 14.21 1.97 -2.49
N PHE A 15 14.15 2.00 -1.16
CA PHE A 15 12.97 1.56 -0.43
C PHE A 15 12.26 2.73 0.26
N GLU A 16 10.95 2.63 0.29
CA GLU A 16 10.07 3.47 1.08
C GLU A 16 9.37 2.62 2.14
N PHE A 17 9.18 3.20 3.32
CA PHE A 17 8.49 2.56 4.44
C PHE A 17 7.33 3.43 4.89
N LEU A 18 6.17 2.83 5.06
CA LEU A 18 4.97 3.53 5.53
C LEU A 18 4.22 2.67 6.53
N ALA A 19 3.94 3.22 7.72
CA ALA A 19 3.10 2.55 8.69
C ALA A 19 1.66 2.44 8.18
N ALA A 20 1.00 1.32 8.48
CA ALA A 20 -0.44 1.21 8.24
C ALA A 20 -1.19 2.30 9.01
N PRO A 21 -2.23 2.91 8.41
CA PRO A 21 -2.98 3.98 9.07
C PRO A 21 -3.85 3.49 10.23
N GLN A 22 -4.11 2.20 10.31
CA GLN A 22 -4.95 1.61 11.37
C GLN A 22 -4.34 1.84 12.75
N ILE A 23 -5.13 2.37 13.66
CA ILE A 23 -4.75 2.57 15.07
C ILE A 23 -4.53 1.21 15.74
N ASN A 24 -3.51 1.13 16.58
CA ASN A 24 -3.13 -0.08 17.34
C ASN A 24 -2.66 -1.28 16.48
N LEU A 25 -2.28 -1.04 15.24
CA LEU A 25 -1.69 -2.03 14.35
C LEU A 25 -0.20 -1.73 14.14
N SER A 26 0.67 -2.59 14.64
CA SER A 26 2.13 -2.49 14.44
C SER A 26 2.52 -3.10 13.08
N LEU A 27 2.00 -2.55 12.00
CA LEU A 27 2.24 -2.98 10.62
C LEU A 27 2.93 -1.87 9.84
N VAL A 28 4.02 -2.21 9.15
CA VAL A 28 4.77 -1.31 8.26
C VAL A 28 4.86 -1.94 6.89
N TYR A 29 4.49 -1.21 5.86
CA TYR A 29 4.70 -1.57 4.48
C TYR A 29 6.08 -1.12 4.02
N ARG A 30 6.75 -1.96 3.22
CA ARG A 30 7.97 -1.63 2.50
C ARG A 30 7.71 -1.73 1.00
N LEU A 31 7.98 -0.66 0.29
CA LEU A 31 7.90 -0.58 -1.16
C LEU A 31 9.31 -0.53 -1.75
N ASP A 32 9.56 -1.29 -2.79
CA ASP A 32 10.67 -1.05 -3.70
C ASP A 32 10.23 0.01 -4.73
N LYS A 33 10.85 1.18 -4.69
CA LYS A 33 10.45 2.35 -5.49
C LYS A 33 10.68 2.17 -6.99
N LEU A 34 11.54 1.26 -7.39
CA LEU A 34 11.85 0.99 -8.79
C LEU A 34 10.94 -0.07 -9.40
N SER A 35 10.66 -1.12 -8.65
CA SER A 35 9.90 -2.27 -9.13
C SER A 35 8.44 -2.27 -8.67
N GLY A 36 8.05 -1.42 -7.74
CA GLY A 36 6.70 -1.40 -7.20
C GLY A 36 6.34 -2.61 -6.33
N ASP A 37 7.32 -3.47 -5.96
CA ASP A 37 7.10 -4.62 -5.08
C ASP A 37 6.77 -4.16 -3.66
N VAL A 38 5.70 -4.71 -3.06
CA VAL A 38 5.22 -4.33 -1.74
C VAL A 38 5.19 -5.55 -0.83
N ILE A 39 5.88 -5.45 0.30
CA ILE A 39 5.77 -6.39 1.42
C ILE A 39 5.28 -5.65 2.67
N ALA A 40 4.91 -6.39 3.70
CA ALA A 40 4.56 -5.81 4.99
C ALA A 40 5.25 -6.56 6.12
N CYS A 41 5.62 -5.85 7.18
CA CYS A 41 6.21 -6.45 8.37
C CYS A 41 5.44 -6.00 9.61
N GLN A 42 5.18 -6.92 10.52
CA GLN A 42 4.42 -6.68 11.74
C GLN A 42 5.25 -7.09 12.96
N PHE A 43 5.15 -6.30 14.01
CA PHE A 43 5.65 -6.70 15.31
C PHE A 43 4.65 -7.65 15.96
N ALA A 44 5.11 -8.85 16.31
CA ALA A 44 4.36 -9.84 17.07
C ALA A 44 4.88 -9.87 18.50
N HIS A 45 4.07 -9.37 19.43
CA HIS A 45 4.36 -9.47 20.86
C HIS A 45 4.20 -10.91 21.35
N ASN A 46 5.17 -11.41 22.11
CA ASN A 46 5.14 -12.76 22.72
C ASN A 46 4.81 -12.70 24.22
N PRO A 47 3.55 -12.56 24.62
CA PRO A 47 3.18 -12.40 26.04
C PRO A 47 3.45 -13.64 26.91
N GLY A 48 3.73 -14.79 26.29
CA GLY A 48 3.94 -16.06 26.97
C GLY A 48 5.41 -16.47 27.19
N ARG A 49 6.38 -15.65 26.78
CA ARG A 49 7.81 -15.90 27.00
C ARG A 49 8.44 -14.76 27.79
N PRO A 50 8.52 -14.90 29.12
CA PRO A 50 9.23 -13.95 29.98
C PRO A 50 10.76 -14.13 29.89
N ASP A 51 11.26 -14.82 28.89
CA ASP A 51 12.67 -15.14 28.75
C ASP A 51 13.48 -13.89 28.47
N VAL A 52 14.57 -13.76 29.18
CA VAL A 52 15.51 -12.66 29.07
C VAL A 52 16.36 -12.85 27.82
N GLY A 53 16.13 -12.04 26.79
CA GLY A 53 16.91 -12.07 25.56
C GLY A 53 16.33 -11.15 24.47
N PRO A 54 17.02 -10.96 23.35
CA PRO A 54 16.54 -10.08 22.26
C PRO A 54 15.18 -10.47 21.69
N GLY A 55 14.75 -11.73 21.81
CA GLY A 55 13.43 -12.20 21.38
C GLY A 55 12.36 -12.19 22.46
N ALA A 56 12.68 -11.80 23.71
CA ALA A 56 11.75 -11.83 24.83
C ALA A 56 10.56 -10.87 24.66
N PHE A 57 10.78 -9.75 23.99
CA PHE A 57 9.74 -8.74 23.77
C PHE A 57 8.85 -9.03 22.56
N GLY A 58 9.25 -9.94 21.68
CA GLY A 58 8.54 -10.27 20.46
C GLY A 58 9.45 -10.43 19.26
N THR A 59 8.84 -10.70 18.12
CA THR A 59 9.52 -10.90 16.85
C THR A 59 8.91 -10.00 15.77
N THR A 60 9.71 -9.69 14.75
CA THR A 60 9.18 -9.07 13.52
C THR A 60 8.89 -10.17 12.52
N SER A 61 7.65 -10.28 12.10
CA SER A 61 7.20 -11.18 11.04
C SER A 61 6.97 -10.39 9.77
N CYS A 62 7.60 -10.79 8.67
CA CYS A 62 7.40 -10.14 7.37
C CYS A 62 6.61 -11.05 6.45
N TYR A 63 5.67 -10.46 5.74
CA TYR A 63 4.74 -11.09 4.81
C TYR A 63 5.17 -10.77 3.39
N ARG A 64 5.31 -11.80 2.58
CA ARG A 64 5.71 -11.68 1.17
C ARG A 64 4.69 -10.90 0.35
N SER A 65 5.12 -10.41 -0.80
CA SER A 65 4.22 -9.92 -1.85
C SER A 65 3.46 -11.09 -2.49
N GLY A 66 2.16 -10.91 -2.70
CA GLY A 66 1.25 -11.80 -3.40
C GLY A 66 0.62 -11.10 -4.60
N ASP A 67 -0.63 -11.47 -4.91
CA ASP A 67 -1.34 -10.99 -6.09
C ASP A 67 -1.37 -9.46 -6.19
N GLY A 68 -0.94 -8.95 -7.32
CA GLY A 68 -0.87 -7.52 -7.59
C GLY A 68 0.18 -6.74 -6.79
N ALA A 69 0.74 -7.31 -5.70
CA ALA A 69 1.76 -6.69 -4.86
C ALA A 69 3.20 -6.98 -5.31
N THR A 70 3.39 -8.00 -6.14
CA THR A 70 4.69 -8.35 -6.72
C THR A 70 5.23 -7.27 -7.64
N LYS A 71 6.44 -7.46 -8.14
CA LYS A 71 7.10 -6.56 -9.08
C LYS A 71 6.20 -6.16 -10.23
N GLN A 72 6.16 -4.87 -10.50
CA GLN A 72 5.49 -4.23 -11.62
C GLN A 72 6.51 -3.84 -12.70
N ASP A 73 6.05 -3.22 -13.76
CA ASP A 73 6.95 -2.58 -14.74
C ASP A 73 7.84 -1.54 -14.03
N PRO A 74 9.11 -1.38 -14.44
CA PRO A 74 9.98 -0.38 -13.87
C PRO A 74 9.34 1.01 -13.87
N GLY A 75 9.25 1.64 -12.69
CA GLY A 75 8.51 2.87 -12.47
C GLY A 75 9.18 3.82 -11.51
N ASP A 76 8.40 4.74 -10.99
CA ASP A 76 8.73 5.58 -9.85
C ASP A 76 7.54 5.48 -8.88
N TYR A 77 7.67 4.54 -7.95
CA TYR A 77 6.58 4.17 -7.06
C TYR A 77 6.72 4.83 -5.69
N GLY A 78 5.57 5.09 -5.06
CA GLY A 78 5.47 5.56 -3.70
C GLY A 78 4.28 4.98 -2.96
N LEU A 79 4.26 5.16 -1.64
CA LEU A 79 3.17 4.77 -0.76
C LEU A 79 2.46 6.01 -0.22
N ILE A 80 1.14 5.93 -0.12
CA ILE A 80 0.31 6.95 0.52
C ILE A 80 -0.62 6.26 1.51
N ALA A 81 -0.62 6.71 2.76
CA ALA A 81 -1.56 6.22 3.77
C ALA A 81 -2.99 6.64 3.43
N THR A 82 -3.92 5.73 3.63
CA THR A 82 -5.33 6.08 3.68
C THR A 82 -5.59 6.89 4.94
N ARG A 83 -6.25 7.85 5.14
CA ARG A 83 -6.51 8.52 6.44
C ARG A 83 -7.63 7.83 7.24
N HIS A 84 -7.86 6.57 6.99
CA HIS A 84 -8.92 5.82 7.63
C HIS A 84 -8.35 4.97 8.76
N GLU A 85 -8.65 5.34 10.01
CA GLU A 85 -8.06 4.76 11.23
C GLU A 85 -8.42 3.28 11.48
N GLN A 86 -9.38 2.74 10.74
CA GLN A 86 -9.81 1.34 10.84
C GLN A 86 -9.30 0.47 9.69
N GLU A 87 -8.58 1.06 8.73
CA GLU A 87 -8.04 0.33 7.58
C GLU A 87 -6.54 0.14 7.67
N GLY A 88 -6.09 -1.08 7.49
CA GLY A 88 -4.67 -1.42 7.44
C GLY A 88 -4.02 -1.19 6.08
N GLY A 89 -4.76 -0.77 5.05
CA GLY A 89 -4.27 -0.64 3.68
C GLY A 89 -3.54 0.66 3.39
N VAL A 90 -2.71 0.63 2.35
CA VAL A 90 -1.98 1.78 1.81
C VAL A 90 -2.15 1.84 0.30
N PHE A 91 -2.14 3.05 -0.28
CA PHE A 91 -2.08 3.19 -1.72
C PHE A 91 -0.65 3.07 -2.21
N ARG A 92 -0.44 2.25 -3.25
CA ARG A 92 0.74 2.30 -4.10
C ARG A 92 0.43 3.17 -5.30
N VAL A 93 1.28 4.15 -5.55
CA VAL A 93 1.18 5.11 -6.65
C VAL A 93 2.36 4.93 -7.60
N ASP A 94 2.12 4.92 -8.88
CA ASP A 94 3.17 5.12 -9.88
C ASP A 94 3.15 6.60 -10.30
N TYR A 95 4.16 7.36 -9.88
CA TYR A 95 4.25 8.80 -10.15
C TYR A 95 4.45 9.14 -11.63
N ARG A 96 4.92 8.19 -12.44
CA ARG A 96 5.11 8.40 -13.88
C ARG A 96 3.82 8.26 -14.67
N THR A 97 2.95 7.34 -14.26
CA THR A 97 1.72 7.02 -15.00
C THR A 97 0.45 7.51 -14.30
N GLY A 98 0.54 7.87 -13.02
CA GLY A 98 -0.61 8.18 -12.18
C GLY A 98 -1.45 6.96 -11.82
N ALA A 99 -0.94 5.73 -12.04
CA ALA A 99 -1.66 4.52 -11.70
C ALA A 99 -1.70 4.33 -10.17
N LEU A 100 -2.85 3.92 -9.67
CA LEU A 100 -3.14 3.73 -8.24
C LEU A 100 -3.61 2.30 -7.98
N SER A 101 -3.06 1.68 -6.94
CA SER A 101 -3.53 0.41 -6.39
C SER A 101 -3.68 0.56 -4.89
N ILE A 102 -4.64 -0.11 -4.26
CA ILE A 102 -4.62 -0.27 -2.81
C ILE A 102 -4.00 -1.61 -2.45
N CYS A 103 -3.06 -1.59 -1.49
CA CYS A 103 -2.34 -2.75 -1.00
C CYS A 103 -2.69 -2.98 0.46
N TYR A 104 -2.89 -4.25 0.85
CA TYR A 104 -3.24 -4.63 2.21
C TYR A 104 -2.75 -6.03 2.53
N LEU A 105 -2.60 -6.34 3.82
CA LEU A 105 -2.28 -7.67 4.30
C LEU A 105 -3.52 -8.56 4.20
N TYR A 106 -3.42 -9.65 3.44
CA TYR A 106 -4.48 -10.62 3.24
C TYR A 106 -4.23 -11.87 4.08
N PHE A 107 -5.29 -12.38 4.68
CA PHE A 107 -5.30 -13.61 5.47
C PHE A 107 -6.11 -14.66 4.74
N GLN A 108 -5.41 -15.62 4.12
CA GLN A 108 -6.06 -16.77 3.52
C GLN A 108 -6.53 -17.71 4.63
N ARG A 109 -7.81 -18.03 4.64
CA ARG A 109 -8.40 -18.94 5.61
C ARG A 109 -8.79 -20.25 4.96
N GLU A 110 -8.55 -21.35 5.65
CA GLU A 110 -8.96 -22.68 5.24
C GLU A 110 -9.75 -23.35 6.35
N LYS A 111 -10.73 -24.16 5.97
CA LYS A 111 -11.48 -24.99 6.90
C LYS A 111 -10.64 -26.20 7.32
N GLN A 112 -10.40 -26.33 8.62
CA GLN A 112 -9.80 -27.49 9.24
C GLN A 112 -10.86 -28.14 10.17
N GLY A 113 -11.65 -29.08 9.62
CA GLY A 113 -12.81 -29.63 10.35
C GLY A 113 -13.89 -28.57 10.56
N ASP A 114 -14.28 -28.35 11.81
CA ASP A 114 -15.30 -27.36 12.19
C ASP A 114 -14.74 -25.95 12.47
N HIS A 115 -13.43 -25.74 12.33
CA HIS A 115 -12.78 -24.47 12.59
C HIS A 115 -12.16 -23.87 11.32
N GLU A 116 -12.13 -22.53 11.26
CA GLU A 116 -11.34 -21.80 10.27
C GLU A 116 -9.96 -21.48 10.86
N ALA A 117 -8.91 -21.85 10.13
CA ALA A 117 -7.53 -21.50 10.46
C ALA A 117 -6.92 -20.61 9.37
N ILE A 118 -5.97 -19.76 9.75
CA ILE A 118 -5.19 -18.97 8.80
C ILE A 118 -4.17 -19.91 8.16
N ALA A 119 -4.30 -20.15 6.86
CA ALA A 119 -3.42 -21.01 6.09
C ALA A 119 -2.21 -20.25 5.54
N ASP A 120 -2.38 -19.00 5.13
CA ASP A 120 -1.31 -18.16 4.59
C ASP A 120 -1.60 -16.67 4.83
N GLN A 121 -0.54 -15.85 4.81
CA GLN A 121 -0.60 -14.40 5.00
C GLN A 121 0.37 -13.74 4.02
N TYR A 122 -0.14 -12.82 3.22
CA TYR A 122 0.67 -12.11 2.23
C TYR A 122 0.03 -10.78 1.85
N VAL A 123 0.82 -9.89 1.27
CA VAL A 123 0.32 -8.60 0.79
C VAL A 123 -0.32 -8.78 -0.58
N VAL A 124 -1.51 -8.23 -0.77
CA VAL A 124 -2.17 -8.14 -2.09
C VAL A 124 -2.40 -6.69 -2.45
N CYS A 125 -2.37 -6.39 -3.74
CA CYS A 125 -2.78 -5.08 -4.25
C CYS A 125 -3.87 -5.25 -5.30
N THR A 126 -4.84 -4.34 -5.32
CA THR A 126 -5.85 -4.31 -6.38
C THR A 126 -5.18 -4.06 -7.75
N PRO A 127 -5.81 -4.47 -8.85
CA PRO A 127 -5.38 -4.02 -10.16
C PRO A 127 -5.25 -2.51 -10.20
N PRO A 128 -4.17 -1.96 -10.84
CA PRO A 128 -3.95 -0.53 -10.86
C PRO A 128 -5.06 0.17 -11.64
N TRP A 129 -5.70 1.13 -10.99
CA TRP A 129 -6.55 2.07 -11.71
C TRP A 129 -5.65 2.97 -12.57
N LYS A 130 -5.94 3.06 -13.84
CA LYS A 130 -5.30 3.98 -14.78
C LYS A 130 -6.36 4.92 -15.32
N GLN A 131 -6.05 6.19 -15.37
CA GLN A 131 -6.94 7.15 -16.03
C GLN A 131 -7.15 6.68 -17.48
N ALA A 132 -8.41 6.45 -17.87
CA ALA A 132 -8.70 6.21 -19.26
C ALA A 132 -8.15 7.42 -20.06
N THR A 133 -7.31 7.15 -21.05
CA THR A 133 -6.88 8.21 -21.98
C THR A 133 -8.16 8.88 -22.45
N ALA A 134 -8.29 10.19 -22.18
CA ALA A 134 -9.48 10.95 -22.51
C ALA A 134 -9.84 10.66 -23.96
N ALA A 135 -11.01 10.07 -24.18
CA ALA A 135 -11.55 9.98 -25.53
C ALA A 135 -11.57 11.41 -26.10
N PRO A 136 -11.19 11.61 -27.36
CA PRO A 136 -11.17 12.94 -27.95
C PRO A 136 -12.51 13.62 -27.65
N ALA A 137 -12.45 14.81 -27.06
CA ALA A 137 -13.62 15.58 -26.67
C ALA A 137 -14.61 15.59 -27.84
N ARG A 138 -15.78 14.98 -27.63
CA ARG A 138 -16.88 15.11 -28.57
C ARG A 138 -17.26 16.58 -28.58
N SER A 139 -16.84 17.27 -29.63
CA SER A 139 -17.27 18.62 -29.91
C SER A 139 -18.78 18.61 -30.13
N GLY A 140 -19.52 19.27 -29.26
CA GLY A 140 -20.93 19.62 -29.44
C GLY A 140 -21.91 18.57 -28.89
N GLY A 141 -22.35 18.75 -27.67
CA GLY A 141 -23.52 18.12 -27.05
C GLY A 141 -24.01 18.99 -25.90
N ALA A 142 -25.22 19.51 -26.05
CA ALA A 142 -25.88 20.42 -25.14
C ALA A 142 -25.79 19.98 -23.67
N VAL A 143 -25.52 20.95 -22.80
CA VAL A 143 -25.59 20.82 -21.34
C VAL A 143 -26.99 20.37 -20.98
N SER A 144 -27.14 19.11 -20.59
CA SER A 144 -28.38 18.64 -19.99
C SER A 144 -28.46 19.17 -18.58
N GLU A 145 -29.45 20.02 -18.35
CA GLU A 145 -29.76 20.66 -17.07
C GLU A 145 -30.00 19.60 -15.99
N LEU A 146 -29.26 19.67 -14.91
CA LEU A 146 -29.46 18.82 -13.74
C LEU A 146 -30.84 19.11 -13.12
N PRO A 147 -31.65 18.08 -12.80
CA PRO A 147 -32.91 18.30 -12.09
C PRO A 147 -32.64 18.87 -10.68
N ALA A 148 -33.36 19.92 -10.33
CA ALA A 148 -33.29 20.58 -9.04
C ALA A 148 -33.63 19.59 -7.91
N ALA A 149 -32.85 19.63 -6.82
CA ALA A 149 -33.09 18.86 -5.62
C ALA A 149 -34.44 19.25 -4.98
N PRO A 150 -35.21 18.28 -4.44
CA PRO A 150 -36.48 18.59 -3.77
C PRO A 150 -36.21 19.35 -2.48
N ALA A 151 -36.98 20.42 -2.26
CA ALA A 151 -36.95 21.24 -1.06
C ALA A 151 -37.30 20.40 0.18
N ALA A 152 -36.50 20.57 1.23
CA ALA A 152 -36.78 20.03 2.55
C ALA A 152 -38.10 20.64 3.05
N ARG A 153 -39.03 19.80 3.51
CA ARG A 153 -40.23 20.20 4.22
C ARG A 153 -39.89 20.20 5.71
N ASP A 154 -40.23 21.32 6.34
CA ASP A 154 -40.27 21.51 7.79
C ASP A 154 -41.16 20.48 8.50
#